data_5d4541453cd2535c13f227426792993c
#
_entry.id   5d4541453cd2535c13f227426792993c
#
_cell.length_a   1.000
_cell.length_b   1.000
_cell.length_c   1.000
_cell.angle_alpha   90.00
_cell.angle_beta   90.00
_cell.angle_gamma   90.00
#
_symmetry.space_group_name_H-M   'P 1'
#
loop_
_entity.id
_entity.type
_entity.pdbx_description
1 polymer ?
#
loop_
_entity_poly.entity_id
_entity_poly.type
_entity_poly.pdbx_seq_one_letter_code
_entity_poly.pdbx_strand_id
1 'polypeptide(L)'
;MSDSETDLLKSVLDQTEATIAAVAATQEHLPTPCPEFDVARVVDHLVGWAKSFAVRLSGRPATGEPNDYRAGPVPAMEFHHAAEEIIGAYREGGEQSQKLPVGFVMMEFLVHGWDLAIATGRSTSFSPAAADLALDTGRAMLKPEYRGPGKSFGHEVEVPDAAGSVDRLVAFLGRDPAWKAPSV
;
A
#
# COMPACT_ATOMS: atom_id res chain seq x y z
N MET A 1 -17.91 -10.91 1.82
CA MET A 1 -16.67 -10.79 1.03
C MET A 1 -16.49 -12.10 0.28
N SER A 2 -16.07 -12.07 -0.98
CA SER A 2 -15.85 -13.29 -1.76
C SER A 2 -14.44 -13.83 -1.52
N ASP A 3 -14.26 -15.16 -1.61
CA ASP A 3 -12.93 -15.78 -1.53
C ASP A 3 -11.95 -15.15 -2.53
N SER A 4 -12.48 -14.72 -3.69
CA SER A 4 -11.67 -14.08 -4.72
C SER A 4 -11.09 -12.71 -4.31
N GLU A 5 -11.81 -11.90 -3.50
CA GLU A 5 -11.29 -10.61 -3.00
C GLU A 5 -10.17 -10.81 -1.97
N THR A 6 -10.27 -11.83 -1.14
CA THR A 6 -9.21 -12.18 -0.19
C THR A 6 -7.97 -12.71 -0.91
N ASP A 7 -8.14 -13.46 -2.00
CA ASP A 7 -7.02 -13.94 -2.82
C ASP A 7 -6.34 -12.78 -3.58
N LEU A 8 -7.10 -11.79 -4.05
CA LEU A 8 -6.53 -10.56 -4.60
C LEU A 8 -5.71 -9.79 -3.57
N LEU A 9 -6.25 -9.63 -2.34
CA LEU A 9 -5.51 -9.01 -1.24
C LEU A 9 -4.22 -9.77 -0.94
N LYS A 10 -4.30 -11.10 -0.85
CA LYS A 10 -3.12 -11.93 -0.62
C LYS A 10 -2.04 -11.68 -1.68
N SER A 11 -2.43 -11.66 -2.95
CA SER A 11 -1.48 -11.39 -4.04
C SER A 11 -0.82 -10.00 -3.92
N VAL A 12 -1.56 -8.98 -3.48
CA VAL A 12 -1.00 -7.64 -3.24
C VAL A 12 -0.01 -7.67 -2.08
N LEU A 13 -0.35 -8.32 -0.98
CA LEU A 13 0.53 -8.43 0.19
C LEU A 13 1.80 -9.22 -0.12
N ASP A 14 1.70 -10.35 -0.83
CA ASP A 14 2.85 -11.17 -1.23
C ASP A 14 3.84 -10.35 -2.11
N GLN A 15 3.34 -9.57 -3.06
CA GLN A 15 4.18 -8.72 -3.91
C GLN A 15 4.82 -7.56 -3.13
N THR A 16 4.07 -6.95 -2.21
CA THR A 16 4.59 -5.89 -1.35
C THR A 16 5.71 -6.42 -0.45
N GLU A 17 5.50 -7.60 0.16
CA GLU A 17 6.53 -8.30 0.94
C GLU A 17 7.80 -8.55 0.11
N ALA A 18 7.64 -9.12 -1.09
CA ALA A 18 8.76 -9.40 -1.99
C ALA A 18 9.52 -8.11 -2.37
N THR A 19 8.81 -6.99 -2.52
CA THR A 19 9.42 -5.70 -2.82
C THR A 19 10.21 -5.18 -1.61
N ILE A 20 9.65 -5.27 -0.40
CA ILE A 20 10.36 -4.92 0.85
C ILE A 20 11.63 -5.77 1.01
N ALA A 21 11.52 -7.09 0.83
CA ALA A 21 12.65 -8.02 0.97
C ALA A 21 13.79 -7.75 -0.04
N ALA A 22 13.47 -7.13 -1.16
CA ALA A 22 14.41 -6.85 -2.23
C ALA A 22 15.12 -5.49 -2.12
N VAL A 23 14.79 -4.65 -1.13
CA VAL A 23 15.47 -3.37 -0.89
C VAL A 23 16.91 -3.63 -0.42
N ALA A 24 17.87 -3.05 -1.12
CA ALA A 24 19.26 -3.07 -0.68
C ALA A 24 19.54 -1.90 0.28
N ALA A 25 20.45 -2.09 1.24
CA ALA A 25 20.83 -1.03 2.19
C ALA A 25 21.32 0.26 1.50
N THR A 26 21.93 0.14 0.31
CA THR A 26 22.35 1.30 -0.50
C THR A 26 21.20 2.08 -1.12
N GLN A 27 19.97 1.55 -1.08
CA GLN A 27 18.78 2.18 -1.67
C GLN A 27 17.91 2.91 -0.65
N GLU A 28 18.18 2.78 0.64
CA GLU A 28 17.33 3.30 1.72
C GLU A 28 17.03 4.81 1.62
N HIS A 29 17.98 5.59 1.12
CA HIS A 29 17.86 7.06 0.99
C HIS A 29 17.37 7.52 -0.39
N LEU A 30 16.99 6.61 -1.28
CA LEU A 30 16.47 7.00 -2.58
C LEU A 30 15.13 7.71 -2.43
N PRO A 31 14.87 8.76 -3.23
CA PRO A 31 13.56 9.39 -3.28
C PRO A 31 12.54 8.43 -3.88
N THR A 32 11.28 8.62 -3.52
CA THR A 32 10.16 7.81 -4.02
C THR A 32 9.10 8.69 -4.71
N PRO A 33 8.16 8.10 -5.45
CA PRO A 33 7.00 8.82 -5.97
C PRO A 33 6.11 9.45 -4.88
N CYS A 34 6.20 8.96 -3.63
CA CYS A 34 5.61 9.60 -2.46
C CYS A 34 6.57 10.69 -1.94
N PRO A 35 6.32 11.99 -2.17
CA PRO A 35 7.31 13.04 -1.96
C PRO A 35 7.71 13.25 -0.49
N GLU A 36 6.92 12.73 0.45
CA GLU A 36 7.18 12.83 1.88
C GLU A 36 8.08 11.71 2.43
N PHE A 37 8.34 10.66 1.62
CA PHE A 37 9.02 9.45 2.05
C PHE A 37 10.18 9.09 1.12
N ASP A 38 11.34 8.79 1.70
CA ASP A 38 12.39 8.00 1.06
C ASP A 38 12.05 6.49 1.16
N VAL A 39 12.88 5.65 0.55
CA VAL A 39 12.69 4.20 0.53
C VAL A 39 12.59 3.61 1.94
N ALA A 40 13.49 4.00 2.87
CA ALA A 40 13.45 3.51 4.24
C ALA A 40 12.14 3.87 4.93
N ARG A 41 11.65 5.09 4.68
CA ARG A 41 10.41 5.57 5.27
C ARG A 41 9.18 4.89 4.72
N VAL A 42 9.16 4.54 3.41
CA VAL A 42 8.09 3.73 2.81
C VAL A 42 8.07 2.32 3.41
N VAL A 43 9.24 1.71 3.64
CA VAL A 43 9.32 0.40 4.31
C VAL A 43 8.75 0.46 5.72
N ASP A 44 9.15 1.45 6.53
CA ASP A 44 8.62 1.68 7.88
C ASP A 44 7.08 1.83 7.86
N HIS A 45 6.59 2.64 6.91
CA HIS A 45 5.17 2.93 6.73
C HIS A 45 4.37 1.66 6.38
N LEU A 46 4.85 0.88 5.41
CA LEU A 46 4.22 -0.39 5.02
C LEU A 46 4.12 -1.37 6.19
N VAL A 47 5.20 -1.56 6.95
CA VAL A 47 5.19 -2.44 8.13
C VAL A 47 4.29 -1.90 9.22
N GLY A 48 4.34 -0.59 9.49
CA GLY A 48 3.50 0.05 10.51
C GLY A 48 2.01 -0.09 10.21
N TRP A 49 1.60 0.13 8.95
CA TRP A 49 0.21 -0.04 8.54
C TRP A 49 -0.23 -1.51 8.52
N ALA A 50 0.63 -2.44 8.10
CA ALA A 50 0.30 -3.86 8.18
C ALA A 50 -0.02 -4.28 9.62
N LYS A 51 0.83 -3.91 10.57
CA LYS A 51 0.59 -4.17 12.01
C LYS A 51 -0.68 -3.48 12.51
N SER A 52 -0.94 -2.24 12.09
CA SER A 52 -2.15 -1.49 12.48
C SER A 52 -3.42 -2.16 11.96
N PHE A 53 -3.44 -2.61 10.71
CA PHE A 53 -4.59 -3.33 10.15
C PHE A 53 -4.80 -4.68 10.83
N ALA A 54 -3.75 -5.45 11.08
CA ALA A 54 -3.83 -6.72 11.82
C ALA A 54 -4.45 -6.52 13.21
N VAL A 55 -4.02 -5.49 13.94
CA VAL A 55 -4.58 -5.12 15.26
C VAL A 55 -6.06 -4.73 15.14
N ARG A 56 -6.43 -3.86 14.17
CA ARG A 56 -7.82 -3.43 13.96
C ARG A 56 -8.73 -4.60 13.62
N LEU A 57 -8.29 -5.48 12.73
CA LEU A 57 -9.06 -6.65 12.29
C LEU A 57 -9.24 -7.68 13.40
N SER A 58 -8.29 -7.80 14.32
CA SER A 58 -8.42 -8.67 15.51
C SER A 58 -9.29 -8.07 16.62
N GLY A 59 -9.76 -6.82 16.48
CA GLY A 59 -10.51 -6.12 17.51
C GLY A 59 -9.67 -5.68 18.74
N ARG A 60 -8.35 -5.84 18.70
CA ARG A 60 -7.45 -5.36 19.75
C ARG A 60 -7.33 -3.82 19.72
N PRO A 61 -7.07 -3.16 20.86
CA PRO A 61 -6.81 -1.73 20.88
C PRO A 61 -5.51 -1.42 20.11
N ALA A 62 -5.52 -0.30 19.37
CA ALA A 62 -4.33 0.18 18.66
C ALA A 62 -3.19 0.54 19.63
N THR A 63 -1.97 0.21 19.27
CA THR A 63 -0.76 0.52 20.04
C THR A 63 0.14 1.45 19.22
N GLY A 64 -0.03 2.77 19.38
CA GLY A 64 0.75 3.78 18.66
C GLY A 64 0.21 4.13 17.28
N GLU A 65 0.83 5.11 16.65
CA GLU A 65 0.48 5.59 15.31
C GLU A 65 1.30 4.84 14.26
N PRO A 66 0.67 4.29 13.20
CA PRO A 66 1.38 3.52 12.18
C PRO A 66 2.46 4.34 11.46
N ASN A 67 2.27 5.64 11.31
CA ASN A 67 3.25 6.53 10.70
C ASN A 67 4.49 6.79 11.57
N ASP A 68 4.43 6.53 12.87
CA ASP A 68 5.59 6.68 13.77
C ASP A 68 6.41 5.39 13.89
N TYR A 69 5.93 4.32 13.27
CA TYR A 69 6.59 3.02 13.31
C TYR A 69 7.99 3.09 12.67
N ARG A 70 8.91 2.32 13.23
CA ARG A 70 10.23 2.04 12.68
C ARG A 70 10.42 0.53 12.65
N ALA A 71 10.63 0.01 11.46
CA ALA A 71 10.85 -1.40 11.25
C ALA A 71 12.20 -1.84 11.85
N GLY A 72 12.21 -3.05 12.37
CA GLY A 72 13.43 -3.68 12.87
C GLY A 72 14.36 -4.14 11.73
N PRO A 73 15.38 -4.94 12.06
CA PRO A 73 16.41 -5.34 11.09
C PRO A 73 15.89 -6.30 10.00
N VAL A 74 14.67 -6.82 10.12
CA VAL A 74 14.09 -7.79 9.18
C VAL A 74 12.66 -7.36 8.79
N PRO A 75 12.49 -6.19 8.13
CA PRO A 75 11.18 -5.59 7.88
C PRO A 75 10.23 -6.49 7.09
N ALA A 76 10.76 -7.28 6.14
CA ALA A 76 9.94 -8.21 5.35
C ALA A 76 9.29 -9.30 6.23
N MET A 77 9.98 -9.82 7.25
CA MET A 77 9.40 -10.79 8.18
C MET A 77 8.33 -10.15 9.07
N GLU A 78 8.54 -8.93 9.51
CA GLU A 78 7.54 -8.20 10.31
C GLU A 78 6.27 -7.95 9.48
N PHE A 79 6.46 -7.56 8.22
CA PHE A 79 5.35 -7.39 7.28
C PHE A 79 4.62 -8.71 7.03
N HIS A 80 5.37 -9.79 6.75
CA HIS A 80 4.82 -11.13 6.53
C HIS A 80 3.88 -11.58 7.65
N HIS A 81 4.33 -11.49 8.91
CA HIS A 81 3.52 -11.90 10.05
C HIS A 81 2.22 -11.11 10.14
N ALA A 82 2.28 -9.78 9.94
CA ALA A 82 1.10 -8.94 9.94
C ALA A 82 0.16 -9.25 8.75
N ALA A 83 0.73 -9.53 7.57
CA ALA A 83 -0.03 -9.90 6.37
C ALA A 83 -0.81 -11.21 6.57
N GLU A 84 -0.20 -12.23 7.18
CA GLU A 84 -0.89 -13.48 7.51
C GLU A 84 -2.05 -13.26 8.51
N GLU A 85 -1.86 -12.41 9.54
CA GLU A 85 -2.95 -12.03 10.46
C GLU A 85 -4.09 -11.33 9.71
N ILE A 86 -3.80 -10.41 8.78
CA ILE A 86 -4.78 -9.72 7.96
C ILE A 86 -5.59 -10.73 7.12
N ILE A 87 -4.91 -11.62 6.39
CA ILE A 87 -5.56 -12.62 5.55
C ILE A 87 -6.42 -13.57 6.39
N GLY A 88 -5.91 -14.04 7.53
CA GLY A 88 -6.66 -14.87 8.47
C GLY A 88 -7.97 -14.20 8.90
N ALA A 89 -7.91 -12.95 9.33
CA ALA A 89 -9.08 -12.19 9.77
C ALA A 89 -10.14 -12.00 8.66
N TYR A 90 -9.71 -11.77 7.42
CA TYR A 90 -10.65 -11.67 6.29
C TYR A 90 -11.27 -13.01 5.92
N ARG A 91 -10.54 -14.12 6.00
CA ARG A 91 -11.07 -15.48 5.77
C ARG A 91 -12.08 -15.89 6.85
N GLU A 92 -11.83 -15.52 8.10
CA GLU A 92 -12.76 -15.76 9.20
C GLU A 92 -14.07 -14.96 9.07
N GLY A 93 -14.06 -13.81 8.37
CA GLY A 93 -15.25 -13.02 8.08
C GLY A 93 -15.89 -12.36 9.31
N GLY A 94 -15.10 -12.04 10.33
CA GLY A 94 -15.55 -11.44 11.57
C GLY A 94 -16.12 -10.02 11.41
N GLU A 95 -16.73 -9.49 12.48
CA GLU A 95 -17.35 -8.15 12.50
C GLU A 95 -16.37 -7.04 12.08
N GLN A 96 -15.10 -7.16 12.46
CA GLN A 96 -14.11 -6.14 12.17
C GLN A 96 -13.73 -6.11 10.67
N SER A 97 -13.65 -7.27 10.01
CA SER A 97 -13.41 -7.33 8.57
C SER A 97 -14.57 -6.76 7.74
N GLN A 98 -15.79 -6.79 8.26
CA GLN A 98 -16.94 -6.13 7.62
C GLN A 98 -16.88 -4.60 7.73
N LYS A 99 -16.23 -4.06 8.77
CA LYS A 99 -16.07 -2.60 8.98
C LYS A 99 -14.91 -1.99 8.22
N LEU A 100 -13.92 -2.79 7.81
CA LEU A 100 -12.75 -2.37 7.07
C LEU A 100 -12.81 -2.94 5.65
N PRO A 101 -13.20 -2.15 4.63
CA PRO A 101 -13.27 -2.64 3.26
C PRO A 101 -11.93 -3.19 2.78
N VAL A 102 -11.93 -4.39 2.18
CA VAL A 102 -10.71 -5.04 1.66
C VAL A 102 -9.99 -4.18 0.62
N GLY A 103 -10.74 -3.48 -0.24
CA GLY A 103 -10.17 -2.56 -1.23
C GLY A 103 -9.41 -1.38 -0.61
N PHE A 104 -9.77 -0.95 0.62
CA PHE A 104 -9.02 0.08 1.34
C PHE A 104 -7.65 -0.44 1.78
N VAL A 105 -7.59 -1.67 2.29
CA VAL A 105 -6.32 -2.33 2.66
C VAL A 105 -5.47 -2.59 1.42
N MET A 106 -6.08 -3.05 0.31
CA MET A 106 -5.37 -3.20 -0.96
C MET A 106 -4.80 -1.89 -1.47
N MET A 107 -5.58 -0.79 -1.40
CA MET A 107 -5.16 0.54 -1.85
C MET A 107 -3.85 0.96 -1.17
N GLU A 108 -3.75 0.79 0.15
CA GLU A 108 -2.58 1.14 0.95
C GLU A 108 -1.33 0.38 0.48
N PHE A 109 -1.43 -0.95 0.42
CA PHE A 109 -0.27 -1.78 0.10
C PHE A 109 0.09 -1.77 -1.38
N LEU A 110 -0.88 -1.58 -2.27
CA LEU A 110 -0.62 -1.50 -3.69
C LEU A 110 0.10 -0.19 -4.04
N VAL A 111 -0.38 0.96 -3.55
CA VAL A 111 0.23 2.24 -3.90
C VAL A 111 1.63 2.38 -3.31
N HIS A 112 1.84 2.03 -2.05
CA HIS A 112 3.17 2.14 -1.42
C HIS A 112 4.12 1.01 -1.84
N GLY A 113 3.60 -0.17 -2.16
CA GLY A 113 4.38 -1.22 -2.82
C GLY A 113 4.84 -0.81 -4.21
N TRP A 114 4.00 -0.08 -4.97
CA TRP A 114 4.37 0.53 -6.24
C TRP A 114 5.41 1.64 -6.05
N ASP A 115 5.19 2.58 -5.11
CA ASP A 115 6.16 3.63 -4.77
C ASP A 115 7.55 3.03 -4.52
N LEU A 116 7.62 1.96 -3.72
CA LEU A 116 8.86 1.28 -3.36
C LEU A 116 9.52 0.59 -4.55
N ALA A 117 8.74 -0.11 -5.38
CA ALA A 117 9.26 -0.81 -6.55
C ALA A 117 9.86 0.17 -7.57
N ILE A 118 9.13 1.23 -7.91
CA ILE A 118 9.59 2.23 -8.88
C ILE A 118 10.85 2.94 -8.36
N ALA A 119 10.89 3.33 -7.07
CA ALA A 119 12.05 3.98 -6.46
C ALA A 119 13.31 3.10 -6.50
N THR A 120 13.14 1.79 -6.38
CA THR A 120 14.25 0.81 -6.41
C THR A 120 14.56 0.24 -7.79
N GLY A 121 13.94 0.79 -8.86
CA GLY A 121 14.16 0.39 -10.26
C GLY A 121 13.56 -0.99 -10.60
N ARG A 122 12.52 -1.41 -9.90
CA ARG A 122 11.84 -2.69 -10.12
C ARG A 122 10.52 -2.50 -10.85
N SER A 123 10.11 -3.51 -11.61
CA SER A 123 8.76 -3.59 -12.17
C SER A 123 7.80 -4.15 -11.13
N THR A 124 6.55 -3.73 -11.22
CA THR A 124 5.44 -4.33 -10.45
C THR A 124 4.62 -5.24 -11.36
N SER A 125 4.00 -6.26 -10.78
CA SER A 125 3.05 -7.15 -11.45
C SER A 125 1.72 -7.23 -10.71
N PHE A 126 1.32 -6.13 -10.05
CA PHE A 126 0.03 -6.07 -9.35
C PHE A 126 -1.13 -6.38 -10.28
N SER A 127 -2.07 -7.18 -9.78
CA SER A 127 -3.25 -7.58 -10.51
C SER A 127 -4.10 -6.37 -10.95
N PRO A 128 -4.47 -6.24 -12.23
CA PRO A 128 -5.42 -5.22 -12.66
C PRO A 128 -6.73 -5.26 -11.87
N ALA A 129 -7.24 -6.46 -11.54
CA ALA A 129 -8.46 -6.61 -10.76
C ALA A 129 -8.31 -6.08 -9.33
N ALA A 130 -7.15 -6.28 -8.68
CA ALA A 130 -6.87 -5.70 -7.37
C ALA A 130 -6.80 -4.17 -7.43
N ALA A 131 -6.16 -3.62 -8.46
CA ALA A 131 -6.08 -2.18 -8.67
C ALA A 131 -7.46 -1.56 -8.96
N ASP A 132 -8.30 -2.20 -9.76
CA ASP A 132 -9.66 -1.72 -10.03
C ASP A 132 -10.52 -1.73 -8.75
N LEU A 133 -10.49 -2.79 -7.95
CA LEU A 133 -11.21 -2.86 -6.68
C LEU A 133 -10.73 -1.78 -5.68
N ALA A 134 -9.41 -1.58 -5.60
CA ALA A 134 -8.82 -0.52 -4.76
C ALA A 134 -9.24 0.88 -5.24
N LEU A 135 -9.25 1.12 -6.56
CA LEU A 135 -9.68 2.38 -7.15
C LEU A 135 -11.16 2.67 -6.90
N ASP A 136 -12.03 1.69 -7.09
CA ASP A 136 -13.47 1.84 -6.84
C ASP A 136 -13.73 2.13 -5.36
N THR A 137 -13.02 1.45 -4.45
CA THR A 137 -13.09 1.72 -3.02
C THR A 137 -12.59 3.13 -2.70
N GLY A 138 -11.46 3.54 -3.28
CA GLY A 138 -10.90 4.88 -3.11
C GLY A 138 -11.88 5.97 -3.57
N ARG A 139 -12.51 5.81 -4.72
CA ARG A 139 -13.52 6.74 -5.25
C ARG A 139 -14.74 6.87 -4.34
N ALA A 140 -15.14 5.78 -3.69
CA ALA A 140 -16.27 5.79 -2.77
C ALA A 140 -15.93 6.44 -1.41
N MET A 141 -14.67 6.38 -0.96
CA MET A 141 -14.27 6.76 0.39
C MET A 141 -13.50 8.08 0.48
N LEU A 142 -12.67 8.39 -0.53
CA LEU A 142 -11.78 9.56 -0.45
C LEU A 142 -12.53 10.84 -0.84
N LYS A 143 -12.58 11.75 0.11
CA LYS A 143 -13.18 13.06 -0.08
C LYS A 143 -12.13 14.08 -0.52
N PRO A 144 -12.55 15.18 -1.23
CA PRO A 144 -11.63 16.23 -1.67
C PRO A 144 -10.80 16.85 -0.54
N GLU A 145 -11.35 16.94 0.69
CA GLU A 145 -10.64 17.52 1.85
C GLU A 145 -9.43 16.68 2.31
N TYR A 146 -9.29 15.43 1.86
CA TYR A 146 -8.13 14.58 2.16
C TYR A 146 -6.99 14.72 1.16
N ARG A 147 -7.14 15.61 0.14
CA ARG A 147 -6.20 15.79 -0.95
C ARG A 147 -5.46 17.12 -0.89
N GLY A 148 -4.22 17.13 -1.34
CA GLY A 148 -3.40 18.33 -1.49
C GLY A 148 -2.19 18.37 -0.56
N PRO A 149 -1.44 19.50 -0.55
CA PRO A 149 -0.24 19.65 0.26
C PRO A 149 -0.49 19.41 1.75
N GLY A 150 0.31 18.57 2.39
CA GLY A 150 0.18 18.22 3.82
C GLY A 150 -1.06 17.37 4.15
N LYS A 151 -1.68 16.76 3.15
CA LYS A 151 -2.80 15.83 3.31
C LYS A 151 -2.35 14.40 3.03
N SER A 152 -3.20 13.43 3.39
CA SER A 152 -2.90 12.00 3.20
C SER A 152 -2.75 11.59 1.73
N PHE A 153 -3.33 12.37 0.79
CA PHE A 153 -3.27 12.08 -0.65
C PHE A 153 -2.94 13.34 -1.44
N GLY A 154 -2.15 13.18 -2.50
CA GLY A 154 -1.93 14.22 -3.50
C GLY A 154 -3.19 14.54 -4.31
N HIS A 155 -3.15 15.61 -5.11
CA HIS A 155 -4.15 15.85 -6.14
C HIS A 155 -4.05 14.75 -7.20
N GLU A 156 -5.19 14.39 -7.79
CA GLU A 156 -5.23 13.42 -8.88
C GLU A 156 -4.34 13.87 -10.05
N VAL A 157 -3.63 12.92 -10.64
CA VAL A 157 -2.83 13.12 -11.84
C VAL A 157 -3.65 12.64 -13.04
N GLU A 158 -3.69 13.46 -14.10
CA GLU A 158 -4.38 13.05 -15.32
C GLU A 158 -3.61 11.95 -16.05
N VAL A 159 -4.33 10.91 -16.47
CA VAL A 159 -3.81 9.81 -17.28
C VAL A 159 -4.74 9.55 -18.47
N PRO A 160 -4.24 9.01 -19.60
CA PRO A 160 -5.08 8.63 -20.71
C PRO A 160 -6.18 7.63 -20.31
N ASP A 161 -7.34 7.69 -20.95
CA ASP A 161 -8.45 6.74 -20.73
C ASP A 161 -8.03 5.27 -20.91
N ALA A 162 -7.05 5.03 -21.80
CA ALA A 162 -6.49 3.71 -22.06
C ALA A 162 -5.38 3.27 -21.06
N ALA A 163 -5.11 4.07 -20.02
CA ALA A 163 -4.10 3.72 -19.00
C ALA A 163 -4.47 2.41 -18.28
N GLY A 164 -3.47 1.64 -17.91
CA GLY A 164 -3.64 0.40 -17.14
C GLY A 164 -4.28 0.65 -15.76
N SER A 165 -4.89 -0.38 -15.18
CA SER A 165 -5.60 -0.25 -13.89
C SER A 165 -4.68 0.24 -12.77
N VAL A 166 -3.43 -0.23 -12.73
CA VAL A 166 -2.45 0.22 -11.73
C VAL A 166 -2.12 1.70 -11.93
N ASP A 167 -1.86 2.14 -13.17
CA ASP A 167 -1.56 3.55 -13.48
C ASP A 167 -2.73 4.46 -13.10
N ARG A 168 -3.96 4.04 -13.38
CA ARG A 168 -5.17 4.77 -12.99
C ARG A 168 -5.30 4.89 -11.46
N LEU A 169 -5.02 3.82 -10.71
CA LEU A 169 -5.07 3.84 -9.26
C LEU A 169 -4.02 4.78 -8.68
N VAL A 170 -2.75 4.64 -9.08
CA VAL A 170 -1.66 5.46 -8.51
C VAL A 170 -1.84 6.93 -8.89
N ALA A 171 -2.31 7.22 -10.10
CA ALA A 171 -2.66 8.58 -10.55
C ALA A 171 -3.82 9.17 -9.74
N PHE A 172 -4.87 8.40 -9.50
CA PHE A 172 -5.98 8.78 -8.61
C PHE A 172 -5.48 9.12 -7.21
N LEU A 173 -4.44 8.44 -6.71
CA LEU A 173 -3.85 8.68 -5.39
C LEU A 173 -2.75 9.76 -5.40
N GLY A 174 -2.56 10.46 -6.52
CA GLY A 174 -1.66 11.61 -6.64
C GLY A 174 -0.22 11.26 -7.00
N ARG A 175 0.05 10.08 -7.55
CA ARG A 175 1.35 9.69 -8.10
C ARG A 175 1.35 9.88 -9.61
N ASP A 176 2.50 10.34 -10.15
CA ASP A 176 2.73 10.34 -11.59
C ASP A 176 3.19 8.93 -12.03
N PRO A 177 2.40 8.20 -12.86
CA PRO A 177 2.82 6.88 -13.35
C PRO A 177 4.10 6.90 -14.20
N ALA A 178 4.47 8.06 -14.75
CA ALA A 178 5.70 8.26 -15.50
C ALA A 178 6.90 8.66 -14.62
N TRP A 179 6.73 8.70 -13.30
CA TRP A 179 7.78 9.09 -12.37
C TRP A 179 9.05 8.25 -12.56
N LYS A 180 10.19 8.91 -12.51
CA LYS A 180 11.53 8.29 -12.57
C LYS A 180 12.39 8.84 -11.46
N ALA A 181 13.23 7.99 -10.89
CA ALA A 181 14.23 8.43 -9.94
C ALA A 181 15.09 9.54 -10.56
N PRO A 182 15.39 10.62 -9.82
CA PRO A 182 16.33 11.64 -10.28
C PRO A 182 17.66 11.01 -10.68
N SER A 183 18.22 11.45 -11.81
CA SER A 183 19.59 11.05 -12.21
C SER A 183 20.57 11.56 -11.14
N VAL A 184 21.35 10.68 -10.57
CA VAL A 184 22.47 11.00 -9.65
C VAL A 184 23.66 11.49 -10.47
#